data_6200c6d2a759ef93e7a31da1d574b9ef
#
_entry.id   6200c6d2a759ef93e7a31da1d574b9ef
#
_cell.length_a   1.000
_cell.length_b   1.000
_cell.length_c   1.000
_cell.angle_alpha   90.00
_cell.angle_beta   90.00
_cell.angle_gamma   90.00
#
_symmetry.space_group_name_H-M   'P 1'
#
loop_
_entity.id
_entity.type
_entity.pdbx_description
1 polymer ?
#
loop_
_entity_poly.entity_id
_entity_poly.type
_entity_poly.pdbx_seq_one_letter_code
_entity_poly.pdbx_strand_id
1 'polypeptide(L)'
;MKTAWYLGHRMSDVAESAILVGDPDRIERIAAFLDAPNFLPVKRGLRTVTGTYKGKRVTAASFGMGAPIATIVMNELAYLGTRRFMRVGTAMFFPPAQPGSFMLSEGVRSFEGTSPSYVDDANAQVASMKLNAIVRTIATGAGDPLHQGVFATFDAFYRDMFPLDEQTGARVDANTQMLLSSGAIAADMETSALVNAAHYLKVDFTSLCVATVDGQTRQKLDPKVLEPKERRMFEMALETIVAG
;
A
#
# COMPACT_ATOMS: atom_id res chain seq x y z
N MET A 1 -28.00 -10.36 5.65
CA MET A 1 -26.61 -10.73 5.30
C MET A 1 -25.84 -9.45 5.03
N LYS A 2 -24.63 -9.27 5.60
CA LYS A 2 -23.84 -8.04 5.40
C LYS A 2 -23.38 -7.95 3.95
N THR A 3 -23.58 -6.77 3.31
CA THR A 3 -23.14 -6.47 1.94
C THR A 3 -22.45 -5.11 1.97
N ALA A 4 -21.28 -5.02 1.32
CA ALA A 4 -20.55 -3.78 1.16
C ALA A 4 -21.29 -2.81 0.22
N TRP A 5 -21.24 -1.51 0.51
CA TRP A 5 -21.99 -0.51 -0.24
C TRP A 5 -21.41 -0.25 -1.64
N TYR A 6 -20.11 0.06 -1.70
CA TYR A 6 -19.44 0.38 -2.96
C TYR A 6 -18.96 -0.88 -3.70
N LEU A 7 -18.35 -1.83 -2.99
CA LEU A 7 -17.86 -3.08 -3.58
C LEU A 7 -19.00 -4.03 -3.95
N GLY A 8 -20.12 -4.01 -3.20
CA GLY A 8 -21.25 -4.89 -3.42
C GLY A 8 -21.00 -6.36 -3.02
N HIS A 9 -19.86 -6.65 -2.39
CA HIS A 9 -19.49 -8.00 -1.97
C HIS A 9 -20.17 -8.39 -0.65
N ARG A 10 -20.22 -9.69 -0.38
CA ARG A 10 -20.75 -10.28 0.85
C ARG A 10 -19.59 -10.81 1.71
N MET A 11 -19.88 -11.09 2.98
CA MET A 11 -18.89 -11.68 3.90
C MET A 11 -18.32 -13.01 3.37
N SER A 12 -19.14 -13.85 2.73
CA SER A 12 -18.70 -15.12 2.12
C SER A 12 -17.74 -14.95 0.96
N ASP A 13 -17.75 -13.78 0.31
CA ASP A 13 -16.99 -13.52 -0.91
C ASP A 13 -15.55 -13.14 -0.62
N VAL A 14 -15.26 -12.66 0.59
CA VAL A 14 -13.94 -12.14 0.98
C VAL A 14 -13.26 -13.02 2.03
N ALA A 15 -11.96 -12.85 2.20
CA ALA A 15 -11.15 -13.56 3.18
C ALA A 15 -10.85 -12.69 4.42
N GLU A 16 -10.37 -13.33 5.50
CA GLU A 16 -9.87 -12.64 6.70
C GLU A 16 -8.61 -11.83 6.43
N SER A 17 -7.87 -12.19 5.38
CA SER A 17 -6.63 -11.53 4.95
C SER A 17 -6.80 -10.91 3.56
N ALA A 18 -6.41 -9.64 3.39
CA ALA A 18 -6.52 -8.94 2.12
C ALA A 18 -5.25 -8.20 1.71
N ILE A 19 -4.93 -8.27 0.42
CA ILE A 19 -3.94 -7.42 -0.24
C ILE A 19 -4.68 -6.27 -0.91
N LEU A 20 -4.20 -5.04 -0.69
CA LEU A 20 -4.74 -3.82 -1.28
C LEU A 20 -3.77 -3.27 -2.33
N VAL A 21 -4.29 -2.91 -3.49
CA VAL A 21 -3.50 -2.34 -4.60
C VAL A 21 -4.16 -1.09 -5.17
N GLY A 22 -3.36 -0.11 -5.61
CA GLY A 22 -3.88 1.05 -6.33
C GLY A 22 -4.34 0.68 -7.74
N ASP A 23 -3.44 0.08 -8.51
CA ASP A 23 -3.67 -0.28 -9.91
C ASP A 23 -4.56 -1.54 -10.05
N PRO A 24 -5.75 -1.43 -10.68
CA PRO A 24 -6.65 -2.58 -10.88
C PRO A 24 -6.04 -3.73 -11.70
N ASP A 25 -5.07 -3.45 -12.57
CA ASP A 25 -4.45 -4.50 -13.40
C ASP A 25 -3.51 -5.41 -12.60
N ARG A 26 -3.10 -4.97 -11.40
CA ARG A 26 -2.36 -5.83 -10.45
C ARG A 26 -3.21 -6.98 -9.89
N ILE A 27 -4.53 -6.86 -9.90
CA ILE A 27 -5.43 -7.92 -9.44
C ILE A 27 -5.25 -9.20 -10.25
N GLU A 28 -5.16 -9.10 -11.57
CA GLU A 28 -4.92 -10.27 -12.44
C GLU A 28 -3.53 -10.88 -12.22
N ARG A 29 -2.52 -10.02 -12.01
CA ARG A 29 -1.15 -10.47 -11.72
C ARG A 29 -1.04 -11.18 -10.36
N ILE A 30 -1.77 -10.72 -9.35
CA ILE A 30 -1.84 -11.40 -8.03
C ILE A 30 -2.65 -12.70 -8.15
N ALA A 31 -3.76 -12.70 -8.90
CA ALA A 31 -4.57 -13.88 -9.12
C ALA A 31 -3.79 -15.06 -9.71
N ALA A 32 -2.75 -14.77 -10.51
CA ALA A 32 -1.88 -15.80 -11.09
C ALA A 32 -1.10 -16.63 -10.04
N PHE A 33 -1.01 -16.17 -8.80
CA PHE A 33 -0.40 -16.90 -7.68
C PHE A 33 -1.42 -17.68 -6.83
N LEU A 34 -2.73 -17.48 -7.06
CA LEU A 34 -3.78 -18.07 -6.26
C LEU A 34 -4.30 -19.36 -6.87
N ASP A 35 -4.59 -20.35 -6.03
CA ASP A 35 -5.37 -21.52 -6.40
C ASP A 35 -6.86 -21.12 -6.44
N ALA A 36 -7.58 -21.61 -7.48
CA ALA A 36 -9.00 -21.38 -7.71
C ALA A 36 -9.42 -19.88 -7.55
N PRO A 37 -8.79 -18.94 -8.28
CA PRO A 37 -9.12 -17.53 -8.17
C PRO A 37 -10.55 -17.28 -8.65
N ASN A 38 -11.35 -16.62 -7.81
CA ASN A 38 -12.72 -16.20 -8.11
C ASN A 38 -12.75 -14.67 -8.21
N PHE A 39 -12.91 -14.15 -9.41
CA PHE A 39 -13.07 -12.71 -9.66
C PHE A 39 -14.50 -12.30 -9.32
N LEU A 40 -14.60 -11.31 -8.45
CA LEU A 40 -15.89 -10.76 -8.02
C LEU A 40 -16.40 -9.69 -8.98
N PRO A 41 -17.71 -9.38 -8.99
CA PRO A 41 -18.25 -8.36 -9.88
C PRO A 41 -17.59 -7.00 -9.69
N VAL A 42 -17.15 -6.40 -10.81
CA VAL A 42 -16.52 -5.08 -10.82
C VAL A 42 -17.56 -4.00 -10.51
N LYS A 43 -17.24 -3.13 -9.58
CA LYS A 43 -18.04 -1.95 -9.22
C LYS A 43 -17.15 -0.72 -9.23
N ARG A 44 -17.60 0.36 -9.89
CA ARG A 44 -16.85 1.65 -9.98
C ARG A 44 -15.42 1.52 -10.50
N GLY A 45 -15.13 0.51 -11.32
CA GLY A 45 -13.77 0.19 -11.77
C GLY A 45 -12.92 -0.57 -10.74
N LEU A 46 -13.43 -0.82 -9.54
CA LEU A 46 -12.73 -1.56 -8.50
C LEU A 46 -12.83 -3.06 -8.78
N ARG A 47 -11.68 -3.71 -8.83
CA ARG A 47 -11.55 -5.15 -9.08
C ARG A 47 -11.23 -5.87 -7.78
N THR A 48 -11.79 -7.04 -7.60
CA THR A 48 -11.54 -7.89 -6.44
C THR A 48 -11.45 -9.34 -6.88
N VAL A 49 -10.49 -10.06 -6.35
CA VAL A 49 -10.34 -11.51 -6.52
C VAL A 49 -10.17 -12.16 -5.14
N THR A 50 -10.77 -13.31 -4.95
CA THR A 50 -10.53 -14.16 -3.78
C THR A 50 -10.14 -15.56 -4.24
N GLY A 51 -9.08 -16.11 -3.67
CA GLY A 51 -8.60 -17.45 -3.96
C GLY A 51 -7.86 -18.03 -2.77
N THR A 52 -7.05 -19.04 -2.99
CA THR A 52 -6.28 -19.72 -1.95
C THR A 52 -4.79 -19.62 -2.26
N TYR A 53 -3.98 -19.30 -1.24
CA TYR A 53 -2.52 -19.34 -1.32
C TYR A 53 -1.97 -20.17 -0.16
N LYS A 54 -1.20 -21.22 -0.47
CA LYS A 54 -0.66 -22.16 0.54
C LYS A 54 -1.75 -22.66 1.50
N GLY A 55 -2.94 -23.00 0.96
CA GLY A 55 -4.08 -23.55 1.71
C GLY A 55 -4.89 -22.52 2.53
N LYS A 56 -4.55 -21.21 2.51
CA LYS A 56 -5.30 -20.15 3.21
C LYS A 56 -6.00 -19.23 2.22
N ARG A 57 -7.25 -18.85 2.50
CA ARG A 57 -7.99 -17.89 1.67
C ARG A 57 -7.37 -16.51 1.76
N VAL A 58 -7.24 -15.85 0.62
CA VAL A 58 -6.74 -14.47 0.47
C VAL A 58 -7.65 -13.71 -0.49
N THR A 59 -7.95 -12.46 -0.18
CA THR A 59 -8.59 -11.51 -1.09
C THR A 59 -7.56 -10.50 -1.58
N ALA A 60 -7.57 -10.16 -2.86
CA ALA A 60 -6.88 -8.97 -3.36
C ALA A 60 -7.92 -7.98 -3.91
N ALA A 61 -7.83 -6.72 -3.53
CA ALA A 61 -8.78 -5.69 -3.92
C ALA A 61 -8.06 -4.41 -4.38
N SER A 62 -8.50 -3.85 -5.51
CA SER A 62 -8.00 -2.56 -5.98
C SER A 62 -8.84 -1.42 -5.39
N PHE A 63 -8.19 -0.25 -5.25
CA PHE A 63 -8.86 0.95 -4.76
C PHE A 63 -8.68 2.17 -5.69
N GLY A 64 -7.81 2.10 -6.71
CA GLY A 64 -7.47 3.25 -7.55
C GLY A 64 -6.34 4.07 -6.93
N MET A 65 -6.45 5.41 -6.92
CA MET A 65 -5.46 6.32 -6.36
C MET A 65 -6.08 7.25 -5.34
N GLY A 66 -5.36 7.48 -4.24
CA GLY A 66 -5.67 8.47 -3.22
C GLY A 66 -6.30 7.90 -1.95
N ALA A 67 -6.07 8.61 -0.86
CA ALA A 67 -6.42 8.21 0.50
C ALA A 67 -7.92 7.93 0.71
N PRO A 68 -8.88 8.78 0.23
CA PRO A 68 -10.30 8.56 0.47
C PRO A 68 -10.82 7.22 -0.07
N ILE A 69 -10.48 6.88 -1.30
CA ILE A 69 -10.99 5.64 -1.92
C ILE A 69 -10.31 4.40 -1.31
N ALA A 70 -9.03 4.48 -0.98
CA ALA A 70 -8.29 3.39 -0.32
C ALA A 70 -8.91 3.05 1.04
N THR A 71 -9.26 4.06 1.84
CA THR A 71 -9.91 3.85 3.14
C THR A 71 -11.34 3.34 3.01
N ILE A 72 -12.11 3.75 1.99
CA ILE A 72 -13.43 3.18 1.70
C ILE A 72 -13.33 1.68 1.47
N VAL A 73 -12.42 1.24 0.60
CA VAL A 73 -12.22 -0.20 0.30
C VAL A 73 -11.81 -0.98 1.55
N MET A 74 -10.86 -0.44 2.34
CA MET A 74 -10.45 -1.06 3.61
C MET A 74 -11.63 -1.18 4.60
N ASN A 75 -12.41 -0.12 4.79
CA ASN A 75 -13.57 -0.12 5.69
C ASN A 75 -14.60 -1.18 5.29
N GLU A 76 -14.92 -1.28 4.00
CA GLU A 76 -15.89 -2.26 3.51
C GLU A 76 -15.41 -3.70 3.69
N LEU A 77 -14.14 -3.98 3.39
CA LEU A 77 -13.55 -5.31 3.62
C LEU A 77 -13.49 -5.63 5.13
N ALA A 78 -13.12 -4.67 5.98
CA ALA A 78 -13.14 -4.84 7.43
C ALA A 78 -14.56 -5.09 7.98
N TYR A 79 -15.57 -4.39 7.44
CA TYR A 79 -16.98 -4.61 7.75
C TYR A 79 -17.44 -6.03 7.36
N LEU A 80 -16.91 -6.57 6.27
CA LEU A 80 -17.18 -7.93 5.82
C LEU A 80 -16.39 -9.01 6.57
N GLY A 81 -15.45 -8.64 7.43
CA GLY A 81 -14.74 -9.59 8.29
C GLY A 81 -13.23 -9.70 8.04
N THR A 82 -12.67 -8.95 7.11
CA THR A 82 -11.21 -8.89 6.93
C THR A 82 -10.55 -8.23 8.14
N ARG A 83 -9.45 -8.82 8.65
CA ARG A 83 -8.74 -8.38 9.84
C ARG A 83 -7.26 -8.09 9.62
N ARG A 84 -6.70 -8.59 8.54
CA ARG A 84 -5.29 -8.38 8.17
C ARG A 84 -5.22 -7.80 6.77
N PHE A 85 -4.50 -6.70 6.65
CA PHE A 85 -4.37 -5.96 5.39
C PHE A 85 -2.91 -5.69 5.08
N MET A 86 -2.54 -5.82 3.82
CA MET A 86 -1.25 -5.39 3.32
C MET A 86 -1.43 -4.63 2.02
N ARG A 87 -1.02 -3.36 1.99
CA ARG A 87 -0.92 -2.61 0.74
C ARG A 87 0.35 -3.00 0.01
N VAL A 88 0.24 -3.26 -1.28
CA VAL A 88 1.41 -3.38 -2.16
C VAL A 88 1.31 -2.37 -3.29
N GLY A 89 2.41 -1.67 -3.55
CA GLY A 89 2.40 -0.59 -4.52
C GLY A 89 3.78 -0.13 -4.94
N THR A 90 3.80 1.04 -5.53
CA THR A 90 5.01 1.80 -5.85
C THR A 90 4.99 3.10 -5.07
N ALA A 91 6.17 3.64 -4.78
CA ALA A 91 6.29 4.92 -4.11
C ALA A 91 7.53 5.68 -4.62
N MET A 92 7.49 6.99 -4.47
CA MET A 92 8.68 7.82 -4.55
C MET A 92 9.59 7.46 -3.38
N PHE A 93 10.91 7.41 -3.61
CA PHE A 93 11.85 7.02 -2.58
C PHE A 93 12.85 8.13 -2.25
N PHE A 94 13.37 8.06 -1.02
CA PHE A 94 14.43 8.92 -0.50
C PHE A 94 15.53 8.05 0.14
N PRO A 95 16.76 8.55 0.25
CA PRO A 95 17.83 7.81 0.92
C PRO A 95 17.41 7.36 2.35
N PRO A 96 17.80 6.12 2.79
CA PRO A 96 18.76 5.23 2.16
C PRO A 96 18.19 4.31 1.08
N ALA A 97 16.87 4.38 0.76
CA ALA A 97 16.27 3.53 -0.27
C ALA A 97 16.91 3.78 -1.64
N GLN A 98 16.98 2.74 -2.45
CA GLN A 98 17.60 2.72 -3.77
C GLN A 98 16.58 2.33 -4.84
N PRO A 99 16.79 2.72 -6.12
CA PRO A 99 15.89 2.33 -7.20
C PRO A 99 15.66 0.81 -7.23
N GLY A 100 14.39 0.38 -7.21
CA GLY A 100 13.99 -1.02 -7.24
C GLY A 100 14.16 -1.79 -5.93
N SER A 101 14.59 -1.14 -4.83
CA SER A 101 14.54 -1.75 -3.50
C SER A 101 13.11 -1.80 -2.97
N PHE A 102 12.87 -2.65 -1.99
CA PHE A 102 11.60 -2.69 -1.27
C PHE A 102 11.63 -1.71 -0.10
N MET A 103 10.49 -1.05 0.12
CA MET A 103 10.29 -0.12 1.23
C MET A 103 9.09 -0.58 2.05
N LEU A 104 9.29 -0.73 3.36
CA LEU A 104 8.28 -1.17 4.32
C LEU A 104 7.94 -0.03 5.27
N SER A 105 6.64 0.27 5.42
CA SER A 105 6.20 1.32 6.33
C SER A 105 6.35 0.90 7.80
N GLU A 106 6.99 1.74 8.61
CA GLU A 106 6.98 1.62 10.07
C GLU A 106 6.12 2.71 10.70
N GLY A 107 6.42 3.97 10.41
CA GLY A 107 5.64 5.13 10.81
C GLY A 107 5.12 5.90 9.60
N VAL A 108 4.32 6.92 9.86
CA VAL A 108 3.71 7.75 8.82
C VAL A 108 3.88 9.24 9.09
N ARG A 109 3.81 10.03 8.00
CA ARG A 109 3.61 11.47 8.02
C ARG A 109 2.43 11.79 7.10
N SER A 110 1.37 12.32 7.68
CA SER A 110 0.14 12.65 6.98
C SER A 110 0.18 14.11 6.51
N PHE A 111 0.17 14.28 5.20
CA PHE A 111 -0.03 15.56 4.51
C PHE A 111 -1.30 15.53 3.65
N GLU A 112 -2.19 14.56 3.91
CA GLU A 112 -3.46 14.34 3.25
C GLU A 112 -4.63 14.61 4.22
N GLY A 113 -5.83 14.79 3.69
CA GLY A 113 -7.00 15.22 4.45
C GLY A 113 -7.85 14.10 5.04
N THR A 114 -7.53 12.82 4.81
CA THR A 114 -8.35 11.67 5.22
C THR A 114 -8.03 11.21 6.64
N SER A 115 -6.75 11.13 7.01
CA SER A 115 -6.29 10.67 8.32
C SER A 115 -6.91 11.37 9.51
N PRO A 116 -7.08 12.73 9.51
CA PRO A 116 -7.70 13.44 10.63
C PRO A 116 -9.14 13.03 10.92
N SER A 117 -9.82 12.36 9.98
CA SER A 117 -11.16 11.82 10.18
C SER A 117 -11.17 10.51 10.98
N TYR A 118 -10.03 9.87 11.15
CA TYR A 118 -9.89 8.58 11.84
C TYR A 118 -9.26 8.71 13.22
N VAL A 119 -8.32 9.65 13.41
CA VAL A 119 -7.52 9.80 14.62
C VAL A 119 -7.18 11.27 14.90
N ASP A 120 -6.98 11.62 16.17
CA ASP A 120 -6.63 12.99 16.57
C ASP A 120 -5.20 13.36 16.16
N ASP A 121 -4.24 12.42 16.29
CA ASP A 121 -2.87 12.60 15.82
C ASP A 121 -2.55 11.63 14.69
N ALA A 122 -2.63 12.13 13.47
CA ALA A 122 -2.39 11.38 12.25
C ALA A 122 -0.93 10.94 12.02
N ASN A 123 0.00 11.44 12.83
CA ASN A 123 1.42 11.10 12.74
C ASN A 123 1.91 10.16 13.86
N ALA A 124 1.06 9.87 14.86
CA ALA A 124 1.42 9.01 15.99
C ALA A 124 1.28 7.52 15.68
N GLN A 125 0.54 7.15 14.64
CA GLN A 125 0.23 5.76 14.35
C GLN A 125 1.36 5.05 13.61
N VAL A 126 1.47 3.75 13.85
CA VAL A 126 2.49 2.88 13.25
C VAL A 126 1.84 1.69 12.55
N ALA A 127 2.53 1.15 11.56
CA ALA A 127 2.13 -0.09 10.90
C ALA A 127 2.23 -1.30 11.86
N SER A 128 1.56 -2.41 11.54
CA SER A 128 1.59 -3.63 12.36
C SER A 128 3.01 -4.17 12.51
N MET A 129 3.55 -4.12 13.72
CA MET A 129 4.86 -4.70 14.04
C MET A 129 4.91 -6.19 13.75
N LYS A 130 3.78 -6.89 13.93
CA LYS A 130 3.65 -8.33 13.64
C LYS A 130 3.84 -8.61 12.16
N LEU A 131 3.12 -7.91 11.29
CA LEU A 131 3.26 -8.07 9.84
C LEU A 131 4.65 -7.64 9.36
N ASN A 132 5.17 -6.53 9.90
CA ASN A 132 6.51 -6.07 9.57
C ASN A 132 7.60 -7.07 9.94
N ALA A 133 7.49 -7.77 11.07
CA ALA A 133 8.44 -8.81 11.45
C ALA A 133 8.46 -9.98 10.45
N ILE A 134 7.30 -10.36 9.94
CA ILE A 134 7.19 -11.42 8.93
C ILE A 134 7.83 -10.97 7.60
N VAL A 135 7.53 -9.75 7.12
CA VAL A 135 8.16 -9.19 5.91
C VAL A 135 9.69 -9.18 6.04
N ARG A 136 10.23 -8.73 7.19
CA ARG A 136 11.67 -8.74 7.43
C ARG A 136 12.29 -10.13 7.32
N THR A 137 11.65 -11.11 7.93
CA THR A 137 12.12 -12.49 7.89
C THR A 137 12.17 -13.04 6.47
N ILE A 138 11.11 -12.78 5.68
CA ILE A 138 11.03 -13.22 4.29
C ILE A 138 12.11 -12.53 3.44
N ALA A 139 12.23 -11.20 3.55
CA ALA A 139 13.19 -10.43 2.79
C ALA A 139 14.64 -10.82 3.11
N THR A 140 14.98 -10.95 4.39
CA THR A 140 16.31 -11.36 4.84
C THR A 140 16.64 -12.77 4.35
N GLY A 141 15.69 -13.71 4.45
CA GLY A 141 15.90 -15.10 4.00
C GLY A 141 16.16 -15.23 2.49
N ALA A 142 15.66 -14.31 1.70
CA ALA A 142 15.85 -14.27 0.25
C ALA A 142 16.96 -13.31 -0.22
N GLY A 143 17.54 -12.51 0.68
CA GLY A 143 18.52 -11.49 0.32
C GLY A 143 17.91 -10.29 -0.43
N ASP A 144 16.61 -10.04 -0.25
CA ASP A 144 15.93 -8.90 -0.88
C ASP A 144 16.36 -7.58 -0.22
N PRO A 145 16.69 -6.53 -0.98
CA PRO A 145 17.03 -5.22 -0.43
C PRO A 145 15.77 -4.55 0.14
N LEU A 146 15.64 -4.54 1.46
CA LEU A 146 14.51 -3.98 2.21
C LEU A 146 14.94 -2.79 3.07
N HIS A 147 14.34 -1.62 2.85
CA HIS A 147 14.45 -0.46 3.71
C HIS A 147 13.17 -0.28 4.50
N GLN A 148 13.30 0.17 5.76
CA GLN A 148 12.16 0.35 6.65
C GLN A 148 12.18 1.77 7.21
N GLY A 149 11.01 2.39 7.34
CA GLY A 149 10.95 3.71 7.90
C GLY A 149 9.62 4.43 7.69
N VAL A 150 9.70 5.76 7.72
CA VAL A 150 8.53 6.63 7.64
C VAL A 150 8.08 6.83 6.20
N PHE A 151 6.77 6.66 5.95
CA PHE A 151 6.11 7.00 4.70
C PHE A 151 5.35 8.31 4.84
N ALA A 152 5.58 9.24 3.92
CA ALA A 152 4.83 10.48 3.81
C ALA A 152 3.72 10.35 2.76
N THR A 153 2.51 10.79 3.09
CA THR A 153 1.36 10.66 2.17
C THR A 153 0.80 12.03 1.83
N PHE A 154 0.60 12.30 0.53
CA PHE A 154 0.05 13.53 -0.01
C PHE A 154 -1.18 13.26 -0.87
N ASP A 155 -2.11 14.23 -0.94
CA ASP A 155 -3.27 14.16 -1.84
C ASP A 155 -2.97 14.67 -3.25
N ALA A 156 -2.16 15.72 -3.36
CA ALA A 156 -1.99 16.45 -4.61
C ALA A 156 -0.65 16.12 -5.29
N PHE A 157 -0.60 15.00 -6.02
CA PHE A 157 0.63 14.48 -6.62
C PHE A 157 1.43 15.53 -7.41
N TYR A 158 0.79 16.21 -8.36
CA TYR A 158 1.47 17.17 -9.23
C TYR A 158 1.78 18.52 -8.58
N ARG A 159 1.22 18.81 -7.44
CA ARG A 159 1.47 20.03 -6.69
C ARG A 159 2.50 19.83 -5.58
N ASP A 160 2.51 18.66 -4.97
CA ASP A 160 3.26 18.42 -3.73
C ASP A 160 4.42 17.43 -3.88
N MET A 161 4.41 16.58 -4.92
CA MET A 161 5.37 15.48 -5.09
C MET A 161 6.14 15.53 -6.42
N PHE A 162 5.48 15.85 -7.53
CA PHE A 162 6.06 15.76 -8.87
C PHE A 162 5.63 16.95 -9.74
N PRO A 163 6.50 17.98 -9.95
CA PRO A 163 6.09 19.19 -10.63
C PRO A 163 5.88 18.94 -12.13
N LEU A 164 4.84 19.56 -12.71
CA LEU A 164 4.61 19.59 -14.15
C LEU A 164 5.19 20.86 -14.80
N ASP A 165 5.42 21.90 -14.01
CA ASP A 165 5.87 23.21 -14.45
C ASP A 165 6.76 23.89 -13.40
N GLU A 166 7.37 25.03 -13.75
CA GLU A 166 8.23 25.80 -12.85
C GLU A 166 7.46 26.40 -11.66
N GLN A 167 6.17 26.72 -11.83
CA GLN A 167 5.35 27.33 -10.78
C GLN A 167 5.18 26.38 -9.59
N THR A 168 5.03 25.09 -9.84
CA THR A 168 4.90 24.05 -8.80
C THR A 168 6.26 23.55 -8.30
N GLY A 169 7.35 23.78 -9.07
CA GLY A 169 8.69 23.29 -8.80
C GLY A 169 9.20 23.68 -7.41
N ALA A 170 9.17 24.98 -7.08
CA ALA A 170 9.67 25.48 -5.80
C ALA A 170 8.96 24.85 -4.57
N ARG A 171 7.66 24.61 -4.67
CA ARG A 171 6.89 23.93 -3.60
C ARG A 171 7.31 22.45 -3.47
N VAL A 172 7.44 21.75 -4.59
CA VAL A 172 7.87 20.34 -4.60
C VAL A 172 9.29 20.22 -4.05
N ASP A 173 10.18 21.14 -4.37
CA ASP A 173 11.55 21.15 -3.84
C ASP A 173 11.56 21.40 -2.33
N ALA A 174 10.75 22.33 -1.83
CA ALA A 174 10.60 22.57 -0.40
C ALA A 174 10.08 21.31 0.33
N ASN A 175 9.06 20.65 -0.23
CA ASN A 175 8.55 19.38 0.32
C ASN A 175 9.64 18.30 0.29
N THR A 176 10.41 18.19 -0.79
CA THR A 176 11.54 17.25 -0.90
C THR A 176 12.55 17.47 0.20
N GLN A 177 12.97 18.72 0.45
CA GLN A 177 13.91 19.04 1.52
C GLN A 177 13.34 18.73 2.91
N MET A 178 12.06 19.01 3.13
CA MET A 178 11.36 18.67 4.36
C MET A 178 11.34 17.14 4.58
N LEU A 179 11.05 16.34 3.54
CA LEU A 179 11.05 14.88 3.64
C LEU A 179 12.44 14.31 3.92
N LEU A 180 13.47 14.81 3.24
CA LEU A 180 14.86 14.43 3.50
C LEU A 180 15.27 14.74 4.96
N SER A 181 14.94 15.92 5.45
CA SER A 181 15.28 16.33 6.83
C SER A 181 14.49 15.58 7.89
N SER A 182 13.29 15.09 7.58
CA SER A 182 12.46 14.29 8.48
C SER A 182 12.82 12.81 8.52
N GLY A 183 13.73 12.35 7.65
CA GLY A 183 14.10 10.95 7.54
C GLY A 183 13.02 10.06 6.90
N ALA A 184 12.07 10.64 6.16
CA ALA A 184 11.12 9.86 5.38
C ALA A 184 11.84 9.08 4.27
N ILE A 185 11.55 7.80 4.13
CA ILE A 185 12.16 6.95 3.09
C ILE A 185 11.29 6.82 1.84
N ALA A 186 10.00 7.13 1.96
CA ALA A 186 9.04 7.02 0.87
C ALA A 186 8.00 8.14 0.92
N ALA A 187 7.45 8.48 -0.26
CA ALA A 187 6.25 9.29 -0.37
C ALA A 187 5.24 8.64 -1.34
N ASP A 188 3.98 8.62 -0.96
CA ASP A 188 2.87 8.04 -1.71
C ASP A 188 1.56 8.82 -1.53
N MET A 189 0.43 8.21 -1.90
CA MET A 189 -0.89 8.86 -1.82
C MET A 189 -1.87 8.15 -0.89
N GLU A 190 -1.47 7.08 -0.14
CA GLU A 190 -2.43 6.27 0.60
C GLU A 190 -1.96 5.76 1.97
N THR A 191 -0.66 5.52 2.17
CA THR A 191 -0.17 4.74 3.32
C THR A 191 -0.55 5.33 4.67
N SER A 192 -0.45 6.65 4.89
CA SER A 192 -0.81 7.24 6.18
C SER A 192 -2.29 7.05 6.50
N ALA A 193 -3.16 7.28 5.52
CA ALA A 193 -4.59 7.13 5.70
C ALA A 193 -4.98 5.67 6.00
N LEU A 194 -4.35 4.71 5.34
CA LEU A 194 -4.59 3.29 5.59
C LEU A 194 -4.08 2.84 6.98
N VAL A 195 -2.93 3.35 7.44
CA VAL A 195 -2.43 3.10 8.80
C VAL A 195 -3.40 3.67 9.85
N ASN A 196 -3.84 4.90 9.66
CA ASN A 196 -4.77 5.58 10.59
C ASN A 196 -6.16 4.92 10.58
N ALA A 197 -6.67 4.55 9.42
CA ALA A 197 -7.92 3.79 9.30
C ALA A 197 -7.81 2.40 9.93
N ALA A 198 -6.70 1.70 9.77
CA ALA A 198 -6.46 0.39 10.39
C ALA A 198 -6.44 0.48 11.91
N HIS A 199 -5.80 1.51 12.47
CA HIS A 199 -5.83 1.79 13.90
C HIS A 199 -7.26 1.98 14.42
N TYR A 200 -8.04 2.84 13.75
CA TYR A 200 -9.46 3.08 14.08
C TYR A 200 -10.30 1.80 14.01
N LEU A 201 -10.11 1.00 12.94
CA LEU A 201 -10.83 -0.24 12.71
C LEU A 201 -10.35 -1.42 13.58
N LYS A 202 -9.23 -1.26 14.31
CA LYS A 202 -8.58 -2.30 15.11
C LYS A 202 -8.23 -3.54 14.28
N VAL A 203 -7.58 -3.31 13.14
CA VAL A 203 -7.11 -4.36 12.21
C VAL A 203 -5.61 -4.23 11.99
N ASP A 204 -4.94 -5.33 11.65
CA ASP A 204 -3.53 -5.30 11.28
C ASP A 204 -3.34 -4.73 9.88
N PHE A 205 -2.40 -3.79 9.73
CA PHE A 205 -2.06 -3.21 8.43
C PHE A 205 -0.57 -2.93 8.30
N THR A 206 -0.03 -3.14 7.11
CA THR A 206 1.28 -2.63 6.68
C THR A 206 1.30 -2.29 5.19
N SER A 207 2.27 -1.50 4.76
CA SER A 207 2.48 -1.14 3.35
C SER A 207 3.88 -1.52 2.90
N LEU A 208 3.98 -2.27 1.80
CA LEU A 208 5.21 -2.65 1.11
C LEU A 208 5.19 -2.06 -0.30
N CYS A 209 6.21 -1.28 -0.64
CA CYS A 209 6.31 -0.63 -1.95
C CYS A 209 7.65 -0.92 -2.62
N VAL A 210 7.65 -0.92 -3.96
CA VAL A 210 8.87 -0.82 -4.75
C VAL A 210 9.25 0.64 -4.92
N ALA A 211 10.52 0.98 -4.74
CA ALA A 211 11.10 2.29 -4.98
C ALA A 211 11.16 2.59 -6.48
N THR A 212 10.32 3.48 -7.00
CA THR A 212 10.15 3.68 -8.46
C THR A 212 10.46 5.06 -8.98
N VAL A 213 10.40 6.08 -8.14
CA VAL A 213 10.70 7.46 -8.52
C VAL A 213 11.65 8.04 -7.48
N ASP A 214 12.81 8.50 -7.92
CA ASP A 214 13.76 9.21 -7.05
C ASP A 214 13.18 10.57 -6.65
N GLY A 215 13.03 10.80 -5.35
CA GLY A 215 12.42 12.02 -4.83
C GLY A 215 13.25 13.28 -5.09
N GLN A 216 14.55 13.16 -5.33
CA GLN A 216 15.46 14.29 -5.59
C GLN A 216 15.60 14.56 -7.09
N THR A 217 15.90 13.53 -7.89
CA THR A 217 16.18 13.65 -9.32
C THR A 217 14.95 13.51 -10.21
N ARG A 218 13.83 13.01 -9.66
CA ARG A 218 12.59 12.69 -10.39
C ARG A 218 12.75 11.58 -11.45
N GLN A 219 13.89 10.89 -11.46
CA GLN A 219 14.11 9.77 -12.36
C GLN A 219 13.21 8.61 -12.00
N LYS A 220 12.59 8.03 -13.04
CA LYS A 220 11.74 6.85 -12.90
C LYS A 220 12.53 5.58 -13.13
N LEU A 221 12.20 4.54 -12.38
CA LEU A 221 12.70 3.19 -12.59
C LEU A 221 12.27 2.67 -13.97
N ASP A 222 13.19 2.01 -14.67
CA ASP A 222 12.87 1.34 -15.95
C ASP A 222 11.77 0.28 -15.72
N PRO A 223 10.70 0.28 -16.54
CA PRO A 223 9.64 -0.73 -16.46
C PRO A 223 10.13 -2.18 -16.50
N LYS A 224 11.20 -2.46 -17.26
CA LYS A 224 11.82 -3.80 -17.32
C LYS A 224 12.45 -4.24 -15.99
N VAL A 225 12.89 -3.28 -15.17
CA VAL A 225 13.40 -3.55 -13.82
C VAL A 225 12.25 -3.65 -12.84
N LEU A 226 11.18 -2.87 -13.04
CA LEU A 226 10.01 -2.84 -12.16
C LEU A 226 9.25 -4.17 -12.19
N GLU A 227 9.00 -4.75 -13.35
CA GLU A 227 8.15 -5.95 -13.50
C GLU A 227 8.57 -7.14 -12.61
N PRO A 228 9.85 -7.59 -12.62
CA PRO A 228 10.29 -8.67 -11.72
C PRO A 228 10.23 -8.26 -10.25
N LYS A 229 10.42 -6.97 -9.91
CA LYS A 229 10.30 -6.48 -8.54
C LYS A 229 8.85 -6.49 -8.05
N GLU A 230 7.89 -6.10 -8.89
CA GLU A 230 6.46 -6.21 -8.55
C GLU A 230 6.06 -7.67 -8.33
N ARG A 231 6.48 -8.57 -9.19
CA ARG A 231 6.24 -10.01 -9.02
C ARG A 231 6.75 -10.48 -7.65
N ARG A 232 7.99 -10.15 -7.31
CA ARG A 232 8.59 -10.51 -6.02
C ARG A 232 7.84 -9.88 -4.84
N MET A 233 7.41 -8.63 -4.96
CA MET A 233 6.60 -7.94 -3.96
C MET A 233 5.26 -8.66 -3.71
N PHE A 234 4.60 -9.17 -4.76
CA PHE A 234 3.36 -9.96 -4.60
C PHE A 234 3.60 -11.27 -3.87
N GLU A 235 4.70 -11.97 -4.17
CA GLU A 235 5.09 -13.19 -3.44
C GLU A 235 5.32 -12.89 -1.96
N MET A 236 6.10 -11.86 -1.63
CA MET A 236 6.35 -11.43 -0.25
C MET A 236 5.05 -11.08 0.48
N ALA A 237 4.13 -10.39 -0.19
CA ALA A 237 2.86 -9.99 0.40
C ALA A 237 1.96 -11.21 0.67
N LEU A 238 1.86 -12.12 -0.29
CA LEU A 238 1.08 -13.35 -0.13
C LEU A 238 1.65 -14.23 1.00
N GLU A 239 2.96 -14.39 1.06
CA GLU A 239 3.62 -15.12 2.15
C GLU A 239 3.38 -14.47 3.51
N THR A 240 3.48 -13.14 3.58
CA THR A 240 3.25 -12.38 4.82
C THR A 240 1.83 -12.53 5.32
N ILE A 241 0.85 -12.31 4.43
CA ILE A 241 -0.56 -12.24 4.84
C ILE A 241 -1.14 -13.59 5.25
N VAL A 242 -0.53 -14.69 4.81
CA VAL A 242 -0.93 -16.05 5.22
C VAL A 242 -0.11 -16.63 6.37
N ALA A 243 1.05 -16.07 6.71
CA ALA A 243 1.88 -16.53 7.83
C ALA A 243 1.35 -16.04 9.19
N GLY A 244 0.53 -15.00 9.20
CA GLY A 244 0.02 -14.28 10.38
C GLY A 244 -1.27 -14.83 11.06
#